data_5fb4d6f45c9fd7ec662ce4962e0d993e
#
_entry.id   5fb4d6f45c9fd7ec662ce4962e0d993e
#
_cell.length_a   1.000
_cell.length_b   1.000
_cell.length_c   1.000
_cell.angle_alpha   90.00
_cell.angle_beta   90.00
_cell.angle_gamma   90.00
#
_symmetry.space_group_name_H-M   'P 1'
#
loop_
_entity.id
_entity.type
_entity.pdbx_description
1 polymer ?
#
loop_
_entity_poly.entity_id
_entity_poly.type
_entity_poly.pdbx_seq_one_letter_code
_entity_poly.pdbx_strand_id
1 'polypeptide(L)'
;MINKVSFKSTVKNFKAVFLDSYGVLKNHQGLISGVEDSIEYIREQNISLRVLTNDASRSQKQQVEVFEQLGLKGLKEEEIITSGMLARQFLELKIRTGKIAYLGTENSASYILQYGLEAVPISEIDLENSRDISAFVFLDDEGFDWNKDINKTVNFLRRNNLPIIVANSDKYYPISNNDVAVAIGGISRLV
;
A
#
# COMPACT_ATOMS: atom_id res chain seq x y z
N MET A 1 -19.47 -30.05 -0.67
CA MET A 1 -20.07 -28.97 0.15
C MET A 1 -18.97 -28.40 1.03
N ILE A 2 -18.78 -27.08 1.00
CA ILE A 2 -17.83 -26.40 1.91
C ILE A 2 -18.55 -26.28 3.26
N ASN A 3 -18.01 -26.91 4.32
CA ASN A 3 -18.54 -26.74 5.67
C ASN A 3 -18.32 -25.28 6.11
N LYS A 4 -19.40 -24.52 6.26
CA LYS A 4 -19.34 -23.17 6.82
C LYS A 4 -19.10 -23.28 8.34
N VAL A 5 -17.96 -22.76 8.79
CA VAL A 5 -17.61 -22.69 10.22
C VAL A 5 -17.75 -21.23 10.66
N SER A 6 -18.24 -21.02 11.88
CA SER A 6 -18.35 -19.66 12.44
C SER A 6 -16.97 -19.04 12.63
N PHE A 7 -16.81 -17.76 12.25
CA PHE A 7 -15.59 -17.00 12.49
C PHE A 7 -15.17 -17.07 13.97
N LYS A 8 -16.08 -16.78 14.89
CA LYS A 8 -15.84 -16.82 16.35
C LYS A 8 -15.37 -18.18 16.86
N SER A 9 -15.91 -19.27 16.30
CA SER A 9 -15.49 -20.63 16.69
C SER A 9 -14.09 -21.00 16.16
N THR A 10 -13.69 -20.37 15.05
CA THR A 10 -12.38 -20.63 14.43
C THR A 10 -11.29 -19.78 15.08
N VAL A 11 -11.52 -18.46 15.18
CA VAL A 11 -10.48 -17.49 15.56
C VAL A 11 -9.98 -17.70 17.01
N LYS A 12 -10.83 -18.15 17.92
CA LYS A 12 -10.46 -18.45 19.31
C LYS A 12 -9.37 -19.52 19.49
N ASN A 13 -9.08 -20.29 18.44
CA ASN A 13 -8.04 -21.31 18.47
C ASN A 13 -6.65 -20.76 18.10
N PHE A 14 -6.55 -19.46 17.79
CA PHE A 14 -5.32 -18.82 17.37
C PHE A 14 -4.89 -17.72 18.33
N LYS A 15 -3.59 -17.46 18.39
CA LYS A 15 -3.00 -16.39 19.21
C LYS A 15 -2.97 -15.04 18.48
N ALA A 16 -3.05 -15.08 17.17
CA ALA A 16 -3.05 -13.91 16.31
C ALA A 16 -3.92 -14.11 15.09
N VAL A 17 -4.48 -13.02 14.57
CA VAL A 17 -5.24 -12.98 13.34
C VAL A 17 -4.74 -11.85 12.45
N PHE A 18 -4.62 -12.13 11.16
CA PHE A 18 -4.33 -11.17 10.12
C PHE A 18 -5.57 -11.02 9.24
N LEU A 19 -6.07 -9.81 9.13
CA LEU A 19 -7.23 -9.48 8.31
C LEU A 19 -6.79 -8.60 7.14
N ASP A 20 -7.21 -8.95 5.94
CA ASP A 20 -7.09 -8.05 4.79
C ASP A 20 -8.03 -6.86 4.97
N SER A 21 -7.69 -5.72 4.35
CA SER A 21 -8.48 -4.50 4.43
C SER A 21 -9.64 -4.51 3.46
N TYR A 22 -9.35 -4.50 2.14
CA TYR A 22 -10.40 -4.36 1.13
C TYR A 22 -11.04 -5.71 0.80
N GLY A 23 -12.37 -5.76 0.90
CA GLY A 23 -13.16 -6.98 0.72
C GLY A 23 -13.31 -7.84 1.99
N VAL A 24 -12.61 -7.48 3.08
CA VAL A 24 -12.71 -8.14 4.39
C VAL A 24 -13.21 -7.21 5.47
N LEU A 25 -12.59 -6.04 5.63
CA LEU A 25 -13.02 -5.03 6.60
C LEU A 25 -13.89 -3.94 5.98
N LYS A 26 -13.53 -3.50 4.78
CA LYS A 26 -14.24 -2.44 4.04
C LYS A 26 -14.36 -2.79 2.56
N ASN A 27 -15.27 -2.10 1.87
CA ASN A 27 -15.41 -2.12 0.42
C ASN A 27 -15.77 -0.71 -0.09
N HIS A 28 -16.18 -0.58 -1.36
CA HIS A 28 -16.60 0.69 -1.96
C HIS A 28 -17.86 1.30 -1.30
N GLN A 29 -18.63 0.52 -0.53
CA GLN A 29 -19.82 1.00 0.20
C GLN A 29 -19.51 1.43 1.63
N GLY A 30 -18.31 1.14 2.14
CA GLY A 30 -17.89 1.44 3.49
C GLY A 30 -17.48 0.21 4.29
N LEU A 31 -17.73 0.23 5.60
CA LEU A 31 -17.42 -0.88 6.49
C LEU A 31 -18.32 -2.08 6.21
N ILE A 32 -17.74 -3.27 6.15
CA ILE A 32 -18.49 -4.51 5.95
C ILE A 32 -19.25 -4.85 7.25
N SER A 33 -20.52 -5.20 7.12
CA SER A 33 -21.36 -5.55 8.28
C SER A 33 -20.76 -6.68 9.13
N GLY A 34 -20.75 -6.50 10.46
CA GLY A 34 -20.22 -7.45 11.43
C GLY A 34 -18.70 -7.36 11.67
N VAL A 35 -18.02 -6.43 11.02
CA VAL A 35 -16.58 -6.20 11.25
C VAL A 35 -16.33 -5.69 12.67
N GLU A 36 -17.12 -4.73 13.15
CA GLU A 36 -16.99 -4.19 14.51
C GLU A 36 -17.13 -5.30 15.56
N ASP A 37 -18.20 -6.09 15.50
CA ASP A 37 -18.44 -7.22 16.40
C ASP A 37 -17.32 -8.28 16.34
N SER A 38 -16.72 -8.44 15.16
CA SER A 38 -15.62 -9.39 14.95
C SER A 38 -14.32 -8.92 15.59
N ILE A 39 -14.01 -7.63 15.46
CA ILE A 39 -12.82 -7.03 16.07
C ILE A 39 -12.98 -6.95 17.59
N GLU A 40 -14.16 -6.58 18.09
CA GLU A 40 -14.45 -6.58 19.52
C GLU A 40 -14.26 -7.98 20.12
N TYR A 41 -14.80 -9.00 19.47
CA TYR A 41 -14.60 -10.38 19.88
C TYR A 41 -13.12 -10.82 19.91
N ILE A 42 -12.33 -10.44 18.89
CA ILE A 42 -10.88 -10.69 18.84
C ILE A 42 -10.19 -10.09 20.08
N ARG A 43 -10.54 -8.85 20.44
CA ARG A 43 -9.98 -8.15 21.60
C ARG A 43 -10.39 -8.79 22.93
N GLU A 44 -11.66 -9.15 23.10
CA GLU A 44 -12.18 -9.87 24.28
C GLU A 44 -11.45 -11.19 24.52
N GLN A 45 -11.07 -11.88 23.44
CA GLN A 45 -10.33 -13.15 23.53
C GLN A 45 -8.81 -12.94 23.70
N ASN A 46 -8.32 -11.69 23.83
CA ASN A 46 -6.89 -11.35 23.88
C ASN A 46 -6.08 -11.91 22.71
N ILE A 47 -6.68 -11.97 21.52
CA ILE A 47 -6.03 -12.41 20.29
C ILE A 47 -5.35 -11.20 19.64
N SER A 48 -4.09 -11.33 19.25
CA SER A 48 -3.37 -10.25 18.56
C SER A 48 -3.97 -10.01 17.18
N LEU A 49 -4.32 -8.75 16.89
CA LEU A 49 -4.87 -8.32 15.60
C LEU A 49 -3.79 -7.63 14.76
N ARG A 50 -3.77 -7.94 13.46
CA ARG A 50 -3.08 -7.15 12.44
C ARG A 50 -3.98 -6.99 11.22
N VAL A 51 -4.00 -5.79 10.65
CA VAL A 51 -4.66 -5.48 9.38
C VAL A 51 -3.58 -5.37 8.32
N LEU A 52 -3.68 -6.19 7.28
CA LEU A 52 -2.79 -6.15 6.12
C LEU A 52 -3.47 -5.38 4.99
N THR A 53 -2.73 -4.51 4.32
CA THR A 53 -3.26 -3.82 3.15
C THR A 53 -2.19 -3.59 2.09
N ASN A 54 -2.56 -3.78 0.83
CA ASN A 54 -1.73 -3.44 -0.32
C ASN A 54 -1.74 -1.93 -0.63
N ASP A 55 -2.48 -1.13 0.14
CA ASP A 55 -2.50 0.32 -0.01
C ASP A 55 -1.18 0.94 0.46
N ALA A 56 -0.43 1.51 -0.47
CA ALA A 56 0.78 2.31 -0.22
C ALA A 56 0.53 3.82 -0.33
N SER A 57 -0.70 4.25 -0.59
CA SER A 57 -1.05 5.67 -0.72
C SER A 57 -1.14 6.40 0.62
N ARG A 58 -1.33 5.66 1.72
CA ARG A 58 -1.59 6.20 3.06
C ARG A 58 -0.68 5.58 4.10
N SER A 59 -0.20 6.42 5.03
CA SER A 59 0.51 5.95 6.23
C SER A 59 -0.40 5.12 7.14
N GLN A 60 0.18 4.38 8.09
CA GLN A 60 -0.57 3.61 9.10
C GLN A 60 -1.58 4.50 9.86
N LYS A 61 -1.16 5.69 10.28
CA LYS A 61 -2.01 6.68 10.95
C LYS A 61 -3.21 7.07 10.09
N GLN A 62 -2.97 7.40 8.82
CA GLN A 62 -4.05 7.75 7.90
C GLN A 62 -4.99 6.58 7.62
N GLN A 63 -4.49 5.33 7.61
CA GLN A 63 -5.36 4.15 7.52
C GLN A 63 -6.28 4.04 8.73
N VAL A 64 -5.77 4.28 9.95
CA VAL A 64 -6.60 4.30 11.16
C VAL A 64 -7.68 5.39 11.05
N GLU A 65 -7.31 6.61 10.64
CA GLU A 65 -8.25 7.72 10.44
C GLU A 65 -9.36 7.37 9.43
N VAL A 66 -9.02 6.69 8.33
CA VAL A 66 -10.00 6.20 7.35
C VAL A 66 -10.97 5.19 7.99
N PHE A 67 -10.46 4.23 8.77
CA PHE A 67 -11.33 3.28 9.45
C PHE A 67 -12.24 3.94 10.49
N GLU A 68 -11.74 4.93 11.23
CA GLU A 68 -12.54 5.71 12.19
C GLU A 68 -13.67 6.49 11.50
N GLN A 69 -13.38 7.11 10.34
CA GLN A 69 -14.38 7.79 9.51
C GLN A 69 -15.46 6.83 9.00
N LEU A 70 -15.10 5.58 8.76
CA LEU A 70 -16.05 4.53 8.37
C LEU A 70 -16.83 3.92 9.54
N GLY A 71 -16.54 4.35 10.79
CA GLY A 71 -17.19 3.88 12.01
C GLY A 71 -16.40 2.86 12.84
N LEU A 72 -15.34 2.25 12.29
CA LEU A 72 -14.53 1.29 13.00
C LEU A 72 -13.51 1.99 13.91
N LYS A 73 -13.80 2.01 15.22
CA LYS A 73 -12.97 2.65 16.23
C LYS A 73 -11.99 1.69 16.91
N GLY A 74 -10.91 2.26 17.45
CA GLY A 74 -10.00 1.54 18.33
C GLY A 74 -8.98 0.64 17.61
N LEU A 75 -8.82 0.75 16.28
CA LEU A 75 -7.62 0.26 15.61
C LEU A 75 -6.44 1.15 15.98
N LYS A 76 -5.28 0.53 16.12
CA LYS A 76 -4.02 1.21 16.45
C LYS A 76 -3.09 1.22 15.25
N GLU A 77 -2.22 2.24 15.16
CA GLU A 77 -1.24 2.34 14.09
C GLU A 77 -0.36 1.09 13.98
N GLU A 78 0.12 0.56 15.11
CA GLU A 78 0.93 -0.66 15.17
C GLU A 78 0.22 -1.93 14.72
N GLU A 79 -1.11 -1.90 14.60
CA GLU A 79 -1.90 -3.01 14.09
C GLU A 79 -2.01 -3.01 12.55
N ILE A 80 -1.69 -1.88 11.91
CA ILE A 80 -1.76 -1.72 10.46
C ILE A 80 -0.40 -2.04 9.83
N ILE A 81 -0.42 -2.91 8.83
CA ILE A 81 0.75 -3.24 8.01
C ILE A 81 0.40 -2.92 6.55
N THR A 82 1.09 -1.93 5.99
CA THR A 82 0.89 -1.51 4.60
C THR A 82 2.01 -2.02 3.71
N SER A 83 1.74 -2.17 2.42
CA SER A 83 2.78 -2.49 1.44
C SER A 83 3.83 -1.38 1.31
N GLY A 84 3.45 -0.11 1.54
CA GLY A 84 4.39 1.00 1.60
C GLY A 84 5.44 0.85 2.71
N MET A 85 5.06 0.31 3.88
CA MET A 85 6.03 -0.02 4.94
C MET A 85 7.06 -1.06 4.48
N LEU A 86 6.65 -2.07 3.72
CA LEU A 86 7.57 -3.08 3.21
C LEU A 86 8.51 -2.50 2.14
N ALA A 87 8.01 -1.63 1.27
CA ALA A 87 8.84 -0.88 0.33
C ALA A 87 9.86 -0.03 1.05
N ARG A 88 9.46 0.69 2.13
CA ARG A 88 10.35 1.44 3.00
C ARG A 88 11.44 0.56 3.61
N GLN A 89 11.08 -0.58 4.22
CA GLN A 89 12.05 -1.50 4.80
C GLN A 89 13.07 -2.00 3.78
N PHE A 90 12.64 -2.27 2.56
CA PHE A 90 13.55 -2.66 1.49
C PHE A 90 14.54 -1.54 1.15
N LEU A 91 14.05 -0.29 1.01
CA LEU A 91 14.91 0.87 0.75
C LEU A 91 15.93 1.05 1.87
N GLU A 92 15.51 0.97 3.12
CA GLU A 92 16.38 1.04 4.30
C GLU A 92 17.49 0.00 4.30
N LEU A 93 17.16 -1.24 4.00
CA LEU A 93 18.10 -2.36 4.05
C LEU A 93 19.06 -2.38 2.86
N LYS A 94 18.60 -1.98 1.67
CA LYS A 94 19.31 -2.19 0.40
C LYS A 94 19.88 -0.94 -0.23
N ILE A 95 19.22 0.21 -0.08
CA ILE A 95 19.61 1.46 -0.74
C ILE A 95 20.38 2.38 0.25
N ARG A 96 19.82 2.59 1.43
CA ARG A 96 20.40 3.32 2.56
C ARG A 96 20.63 4.82 2.36
N THR A 97 21.07 5.28 1.19
CA THR A 97 21.36 6.69 0.89
C THR A 97 21.05 7.02 -0.56
N GLY A 98 20.81 8.29 -0.84
CA GLY A 98 20.66 8.82 -2.19
C GLY A 98 19.24 9.24 -2.53
N LYS A 99 19.04 9.59 -3.80
CA LYS A 99 17.75 10.00 -4.35
C LYS A 99 16.99 8.80 -4.86
N ILE A 100 15.70 8.79 -4.60
CA ILE A 100 14.78 7.74 -5.03
C ILE A 100 13.75 8.37 -5.95
N ALA A 101 13.75 7.97 -7.20
CA ALA A 101 12.69 8.37 -8.13
C ALA A 101 11.42 7.56 -7.83
N TYR A 102 10.25 8.19 -7.96
CA TYR A 102 9.00 7.49 -7.70
C TYR A 102 7.88 7.88 -8.66
N LEU A 103 6.90 6.98 -8.77
CA LEU A 103 5.61 7.22 -9.38
C LEU A 103 4.54 7.04 -8.29
N GLY A 104 3.74 8.08 -8.03
CA GLY A 104 2.75 8.12 -6.97
C GLY A 104 2.48 9.52 -6.46
N THR A 105 1.70 9.62 -5.39
CA THR A 105 1.37 10.89 -4.72
C THR A 105 2.51 11.35 -3.79
N GLU A 106 2.55 12.65 -3.47
CA GLU A 106 3.44 13.19 -2.42
C GLU A 106 3.20 12.50 -1.06
N ASN A 107 1.94 12.15 -0.78
CA ASN A 107 1.59 11.44 0.44
C ASN A 107 2.24 10.05 0.50
N SER A 108 2.20 9.30 -0.60
CA SER A 108 2.86 7.98 -0.70
C SER A 108 4.39 8.09 -0.63
N ALA A 109 4.98 9.19 -1.09
CA ALA A 109 6.42 9.47 -1.00
C ALA A 109 6.93 9.58 0.45
N SER A 110 6.04 9.80 1.44
CA SER A 110 6.40 9.78 2.86
C SER A 110 7.11 8.50 3.29
N TYR A 111 6.84 7.36 2.65
CA TYR A 111 7.54 6.10 2.89
C TYR A 111 9.02 6.13 2.49
N ILE A 112 9.42 6.99 1.55
CA ILE A 112 10.81 7.22 1.16
C ILE A 112 11.47 8.19 2.13
N LEU A 113 10.81 9.31 2.43
CA LEU A 113 11.34 10.43 3.22
C LEU A 113 11.65 10.06 4.67
N GLN A 114 10.91 9.11 5.26
CA GLN A 114 11.05 8.71 6.67
C GLN A 114 12.44 8.17 7.05
N TYR A 115 13.29 7.85 6.06
CA TYR A 115 14.67 7.37 6.27
C TYR A 115 15.76 8.33 5.85
N GLY A 116 15.41 9.60 5.64
CA GLY A 116 16.37 10.59 5.19
C GLY A 116 16.84 10.39 3.75
N LEU A 117 16.10 9.56 2.97
CA LEU A 117 16.25 9.48 1.52
C LEU A 117 15.52 10.67 0.87
N GLU A 118 16.04 11.15 -0.23
CA GLU A 118 15.40 12.19 -1.03
C GLU A 118 14.40 11.52 -2.00
N ALA A 119 13.13 11.90 -1.93
CA ALA A 119 12.11 11.43 -2.85
C ALA A 119 11.93 12.43 -4.00
N VAL A 120 12.08 11.96 -5.25
CA VAL A 120 11.96 12.80 -6.45
C VAL A 120 10.87 12.20 -7.35
N PRO A 121 9.75 12.92 -7.59
CA PRO A 121 8.73 12.44 -8.50
C PRO A 121 9.29 12.32 -9.92
N ILE A 122 8.84 11.34 -10.69
CA ILE A 122 9.32 11.13 -12.06
C ILE A 122 9.13 12.36 -12.93
N SER A 123 8.09 13.16 -12.68
CA SER A 123 7.82 14.43 -13.39
C SER A 123 8.97 15.41 -13.32
N GLU A 124 9.76 15.41 -12.25
CA GLU A 124 10.88 16.31 -12.01
C GLU A 124 12.24 15.76 -12.46
N ILE A 125 12.34 14.49 -12.79
CA ILE A 125 13.60 13.87 -13.22
C ILE A 125 14.05 14.42 -14.56
N ASP A 126 15.30 14.87 -14.63
CA ASP A 126 15.98 15.13 -15.91
C ASP A 126 16.57 13.82 -16.44
N LEU A 127 16.06 13.33 -17.56
CA LEU A 127 16.49 12.06 -18.16
C LEU A 127 17.96 12.05 -18.63
N GLU A 128 18.53 13.22 -18.91
CA GLU A 128 19.93 13.35 -19.34
C GLU A 128 20.90 13.41 -18.13
N ASN A 129 20.40 13.81 -16.94
CA ASN A 129 21.19 13.99 -15.72
C ASN A 129 20.58 13.25 -14.53
N SER A 130 20.33 11.94 -14.68
CA SER A 130 19.66 11.11 -13.68
C SER A 130 20.56 10.06 -12.99
N ARG A 131 21.88 10.23 -13.09
CA ARG A 131 22.86 9.24 -12.54
C ARG A 131 22.92 9.20 -11.01
N ASP A 132 22.39 10.20 -10.33
CA ASP A 132 22.32 10.31 -8.88
C ASP A 132 21.09 9.60 -8.29
N ILE A 133 20.23 9.04 -9.12
CA ILE A 133 19.08 8.23 -8.68
C ILE A 133 19.55 6.82 -8.35
N SER A 134 19.27 6.39 -7.12
CA SER A 134 19.71 5.10 -6.57
C SER A 134 18.69 3.97 -6.72
N ALA A 135 17.40 4.29 -6.87
CA ALA A 135 16.33 3.32 -7.09
C ALA A 135 15.09 4.01 -7.68
N PHE A 136 14.16 3.20 -8.20
CA PHE A 136 12.84 3.64 -8.62
C PHE A 136 11.75 2.90 -7.86
N VAL A 137 10.70 3.61 -7.41
CA VAL A 137 9.60 3.02 -6.64
C VAL A 137 8.26 3.34 -7.29
N PHE A 138 7.49 2.31 -7.61
CA PHE A 138 6.07 2.39 -7.92
C PHE A 138 5.28 2.36 -6.62
N LEU A 139 4.76 3.51 -6.16
CA LEU A 139 4.08 3.67 -4.87
C LEU A 139 2.56 3.66 -5.00
N ASP A 140 2.02 4.47 -5.91
CA ASP A 140 0.58 4.75 -6.00
C ASP A 140 0.18 4.95 -7.47
N ASP A 141 -1.06 4.66 -7.81
CA ASP A 141 -1.63 4.81 -9.16
C ASP A 141 -2.21 6.21 -9.42
N GLU A 142 -2.09 7.12 -8.44
CA GLU A 142 -2.49 8.52 -8.53
C GLU A 142 -1.28 9.46 -8.40
N GLY A 143 -1.51 10.77 -8.59
CA GLY A 143 -0.52 11.83 -8.33
C GLY A 143 0.47 12.10 -9.48
N PHE A 144 0.21 11.62 -10.68
CA PHE A 144 1.04 11.82 -11.86
C PHE A 144 0.21 11.95 -13.15
N ASP A 145 0.81 12.52 -14.20
CA ASP A 145 0.19 12.58 -15.53
C ASP A 145 0.36 11.24 -16.27
N TRP A 146 -0.75 10.53 -16.49
CA TRP A 146 -0.75 9.22 -17.14
C TRP A 146 -0.08 9.21 -18.52
N ASN A 147 -0.20 10.26 -19.28
CA ASN A 147 0.39 10.30 -20.61
C ASN A 147 1.89 10.65 -20.56
N LYS A 148 2.25 11.67 -19.80
CA LYS A 148 3.63 12.17 -19.74
C LYS A 148 4.52 11.30 -18.86
N ASP A 149 4.05 11.02 -17.63
CA ASP A 149 4.92 10.45 -16.61
C ASP A 149 5.10 8.95 -16.78
N ILE A 150 4.13 8.22 -17.35
CA ILE A 150 4.33 6.80 -17.71
C ILE A 150 5.36 6.69 -18.82
N ASN A 151 5.24 7.49 -19.90
CA ASN A 151 6.23 7.49 -20.97
C ASN A 151 7.62 7.92 -20.47
N LYS A 152 7.68 8.87 -19.55
CA LYS A 152 8.92 9.31 -18.92
C LYS A 152 9.54 8.21 -18.07
N THR A 153 8.73 7.47 -17.31
CA THR A 153 9.15 6.30 -16.53
C THR A 153 9.75 5.22 -17.41
N VAL A 154 9.09 4.87 -18.52
CA VAL A 154 9.63 3.90 -19.51
C VAL A 154 11.01 4.33 -19.97
N ASN A 155 11.15 5.60 -20.40
CA ASN A 155 12.42 6.10 -20.90
C ASN A 155 13.49 6.20 -19.81
N PHE A 156 13.12 6.56 -18.60
CA PHE A 156 14.02 6.59 -17.43
C PHE A 156 14.58 5.18 -17.14
N LEU A 157 13.71 4.19 -17.01
CA LEU A 157 14.11 2.82 -16.66
C LEU A 157 14.89 2.13 -17.79
N ARG A 158 14.65 2.46 -19.05
CA ARG A 158 15.45 1.98 -20.18
C ARG A 158 16.88 2.55 -20.23
N ARG A 159 17.11 3.72 -19.65
CA ARG A 159 18.42 4.38 -19.63
C ARG A 159 19.23 4.05 -18.37
N ASN A 160 18.57 3.57 -17.32
CA ASN A 160 19.18 3.37 -16.01
C ASN A 160 19.03 1.92 -15.56
N ASN A 161 20.13 1.30 -15.15
CA ASN A 161 20.13 -0.04 -14.54
C ASN A 161 20.16 0.12 -13.02
N LEU A 162 18.99 0.22 -12.40
CA LEU A 162 18.83 0.45 -10.96
C LEU A 162 17.75 -0.47 -10.38
N PRO A 163 17.72 -0.68 -9.05
CA PRO A 163 16.66 -1.42 -8.40
C PRO A 163 15.28 -0.79 -8.62
N ILE A 164 14.30 -1.63 -8.95
CA ILE A 164 12.90 -1.24 -9.12
C ILE A 164 12.10 -1.91 -8.01
N ILE A 165 11.34 -1.11 -7.26
CA ILE A 165 10.45 -1.59 -6.21
C ILE A 165 9.00 -1.31 -6.63
N VAL A 166 8.14 -2.31 -6.50
CA VAL A 166 6.71 -2.17 -6.72
C VAL A 166 6.02 -2.40 -5.38
N ALA A 167 5.52 -1.31 -4.78
CA ALA A 167 4.93 -1.36 -3.44
C ALA A 167 3.64 -2.21 -3.41
N ASN A 168 2.83 -2.17 -4.47
CA ASN A 168 1.64 -2.98 -4.62
C ASN A 168 1.69 -3.73 -5.95
N SER A 169 1.64 -5.05 -5.92
CA SER A 169 1.69 -5.90 -7.12
C SER A 169 0.33 -6.14 -7.79
N ASP A 170 -0.76 -5.66 -7.21
CA ASP A 170 -2.10 -5.79 -7.77
C ASP A 170 -2.21 -5.06 -9.10
N LYS A 171 -2.84 -5.71 -10.08
CA LYS A 171 -3.02 -5.11 -11.41
C LYS A 171 -4.21 -4.16 -11.45
N TYR A 172 -5.25 -4.49 -10.71
CA TYR A 172 -6.53 -3.81 -10.68
C TYR A 172 -7.07 -3.81 -9.26
N TYR A 173 -7.90 -2.82 -8.94
CA TYR A 173 -8.70 -2.82 -7.72
C TYR A 173 -10.16 -2.45 -8.04
N PRO A 174 -11.13 -2.99 -7.30
CA PRO A 174 -12.54 -2.70 -7.55
C PRO A 174 -12.91 -1.30 -7.07
N ILE A 175 -13.59 -0.53 -7.93
CA ILE A 175 -14.14 0.80 -7.63
C ILE A 175 -15.67 0.77 -7.50
N SER A 176 -16.30 -0.27 -8.01
CA SER A 176 -17.74 -0.55 -7.87
C SER A 176 -17.99 -2.07 -7.89
N ASN A 177 -19.27 -2.46 -7.93
CA ASN A 177 -19.64 -3.88 -8.08
C ASN A 177 -19.22 -4.47 -9.45
N ASN A 178 -19.07 -3.63 -10.47
CA ASN A 178 -18.86 -4.08 -11.85
C ASN A 178 -17.60 -3.48 -12.49
N ASP A 179 -17.00 -2.47 -11.86
CA ASP A 179 -15.88 -1.72 -12.44
C ASP A 179 -14.63 -1.86 -11.61
N VAL A 180 -13.51 -1.81 -12.30
CA VAL A 180 -12.16 -1.84 -11.70
C VAL A 180 -11.34 -0.66 -12.21
N ALA A 181 -10.38 -0.20 -11.41
CA ALA A 181 -9.32 0.69 -11.83
C ALA A 181 -7.99 -0.05 -11.94
N VAL A 182 -7.07 0.50 -12.72
CA VAL A 182 -5.71 -0.03 -12.85
C VAL A 182 -4.91 0.38 -11.61
N ALA A 183 -4.39 -0.59 -10.88
CA ALA A 183 -3.50 -0.37 -9.75
C ALA A 183 -2.04 -0.16 -10.21
N ILE A 184 -1.20 0.34 -9.32
CA ILE A 184 0.22 0.63 -9.60
C ILE A 184 1.01 -0.61 -10.08
N GLY A 185 0.66 -1.81 -9.62
CA GLY A 185 1.24 -3.06 -10.11
C GLY A 185 0.84 -3.39 -11.56
N GLY A 186 -0.31 -2.93 -12.02
CA GLY A 186 -0.70 -2.97 -13.44
C GLY A 186 0.15 -2.02 -14.27
N ILE A 187 0.39 -0.80 -13.79
CA ILE A 187 1.23 0.21 -14.43
C ILE A 187 2.68 -0.28 -14.52
N SER A 188 3.23 -0.85 -13.45
CA SER A 188 4.60 -1.35 -13.42
C SER A 188 4.90 -2.44 -14.46
N ARG A 189 3.86 -3.09 -15.00
CA ARG A 189 4.00 -4.11 -16.07
C ARG A 189 3.97 -3.54 -17.48
N LEU A 190 3.58 -2.28 -17.64
CA LEU A 190 3.65 -1.56 -18.91
C LEU A 190 5.08 -1.06 -19.20
N VAL A 191 5.89 -0.98 -18.16
CA VAL A 191 7.24 -0.43 -18.13
C VAL A 191 8.28 -1.53 -18.02
#